data_ff81549a6f1dacba19aad13783e9efbe
#
_entry.id   ff81549a6f1dacba19aad13783e9efbe
#
_cell.length_a   1.000
_cell.length_b   1.000
_cell.length_c   1.000
_cell.angle_alpha   90.00
_cell.angle_beta   90.00
_cell.angle_gamma   90.00
#
_symmetry.space_group_name_H-M   'P 1'
#
loop_
_entity.id
_entity.type
_entity.pdbx_description
1 polymer ?
#
loop_
_entity_poly.entity_id
_entity_poly.type
_entity_poly.pdbx_seq_one_letter_code
_entity_poly.pdbx_strand_id
1 'polypeptide(L)'
;MRRLRNRSLWMTLPAAGVLFMGLAARTTAATPAPAAPARTRTALFNMYCYWTGEATLGRVPGVVKTRIGELSGEVVEVEYDPAQTDVGKMAAALKRQGGFYAFLADNPIAKAEGKRYLADSEIKEIERRPRFIESKYNLRTSHPDLAALDLSEQQAIALNSWSYFGGPMPDVLTAEQKEKLGKIKERLAAKGGNR
;
A
#
# COMPACT_ATOMS: atom_id res chain seq x y z
N MET A 1 8.91 -30.62 -67.26
CA MET A 1 9.58 -31.90 -67.50
C MET A 1 10.56 -32.24 -66.41
N ARG A 2 10.65 -33.54 -66.05
CA ARG A 2 11.54 -34.27 -65.14
C ARG A 2 11.14 -34.23 -63.68
N ARG A 3 10.41 -35.31 -63.33
CA ARG A 3 10.28 -35.90 -61.97
C ARG A 3 11.61 -36.55 -61.58
N LEU A 4 12.04 -36.33 -60.34
CA LEU A 4 13.01 -37.21 -59.69
C LEU A 4 12.40 -37.73 -58.39
N ARG A 5 12.14 -39.02 -58.42
CA ARG A 5 11.78 -39.86 -57.27
C ARG A 5 13.05 -40.04 -56.44
N ASN A 6 12.97 -39.84 -55.14
CA ASN A 6 13.99 -40.34 -54.26
C ASN A 6 13.40 -41.26 -53.20
N ARG A 7 14.08 -42.38 -53.10
CA ARG A 7 13.67 -43.62 -52.42
C ARG A 7 13.91 -43.50 -50.93
N SER A 8 12.93 -43.99 -50.17
CA SER A 8 13.01 -44.31 -48.76
C SER A 8 14.05 -45.38 -48.47
N LEU A 9 14.96 -45.10 -47.54
CA LEU A 9 15.72 -46.16 -46.82
C LEU A 9 15.27 -46.14 -45.38
N TRP A 10 14.59 -47.20 -45.00
CA TRP A 10 14.26 -47.53 -43.62
C TRP A 10 15.49 -48.20 -42.99
N MET A 11 16.11 -47.53 -42.01
CA MET A 11 17.09 -48.14 -41.13
C MET A 11 16.47 -48.28 -39.77
N THR A 12 16.17 -49.53 -39.39
CA THR A 12 15.78 -49.94 -38.06
C THR A 12 17.01 -50.01 -37.15
N LEU A 13 17.02 -49.25 -36.07
CA LEU A 13 17.99 -49.39 -34.97
C LEU A 13 17.31 -49.97 -33.73
N PRO A 14 17.94 -50.86 -32.99
CA PRO A 14 17.36 -51.51 -31.82
C PRO A 14 17.29 -50.60 -30.60
N ALA A 15 16.22 -50.72 -29.85
CA ALA A 15 16.01 -50.05 -28.57
C ALA A 15 16.95 -50.65 -27.52
N ALA A 16 17.89 -49.87 -27.07
CA ALA A 16 18.62 -50.11 -25.82
C ALA A 16 17.94 -49.31 -24.70
N GLY A 17 17.17 -49.97 -23.86
CA GLY A 17 16.55 -49.34 -22.70
C GLY A 17 17.62 -48.98 -21.65
N VAL A 18 17.82 -47.67 -21.47
CA VAL A 18 18.57 -47.15 -20.33
C VAL A 18 17.59 -46.69 -19.29
N LEU A 19 17.49 -47.48 -18.20
CA LEU A 19 16.70 -47.16 -17.03
C LEU A 19 17.39 -46.00 -16.27
N PHE A 20 16.99 -44.78 -16.50
CA PHE A 20 17.41 -43.63 -15.70
C PHE A 20 16.59 -43.63 -14.42
N MET A 21 17.16 -44.14 -13.32
CA MET A 21 16.69 -43.81 -11.96
C MET A 21 16.96 -42.33 -11.69
N GLY A 22 15.98 -41.52 -11.96
CA GLY A 22 16.02 -40.10 -11.62
C GLY A 22 15.94 -39.91 -10.11
N LEU A 23 17.10 -39.61 -9.49
CA LEU A 23 17.16 -39.13 -8.12
C LEU A 23 16.56 -37.71 -8.13
N ALA A 24 15.30 -37.57 -7.78
CA ALA A 24 14.65 -36.27 -7.62
C ALA A 24 15.27 -35.57 -6.39
N ALA A 25 16.26 -34.73 -6.63
CA ALA A 25 16.76 -33.81 -5.62
C ALA A 25 15.62 -32.82 -5.29
N ARG A 26 14.98 -33.02 -4.13
CA ARG A 26 14.08 -32.03 -3.55
C ARG A 26 14.91 -30.81 -3.18
N THR A 27 14.97 -29.83 -4.07
CA THR A 27 15.39 -28.47 -3.71
C THR A 27 14.36 -27.93 -2.74
N THR A 28 14.65 -28.00 -1.44
CA THR A 28 13.95 -27.21 -0.43
C THR A 28 14.22 -25.75 -0.75
N ALA A 29 13.21 -25.07 -1.34
CA ALA A 29 13.25 -23.63 -1.48
C ALA A 29 13.42 -23.04 -0.07
N ALA A 30 14.58 -22.44 0.20
CA ALA A 30 14.81 -21.73 1.44
C ALA A 30 13.77 -20.63 1.55
N THR A 31 12.95 -20.65 2.59
CA THR A 31 12.06 -19.54 2.94
C THR A 31 12.93 -18.28 3.02
N PRO A 32 12.64 -17.22 2.23
CA PRO A 32 13.43 -16.01 2.31
C PRO A 32 13.39 -15.50 3.74
N ALA A 33 14.56 -15.23 4.31
CA ALA A 33 14.67 -14.62 5.63
C ALA A 33 13.82 -13.35 5.66
N PRO A 34 13.11 -13.06 6.77
CA PRO A 34 12.34 -11.82 6.89
C PRO A 34 13.28 -10.65 6.63
N ALA A 35 12.94 -9.86 5.61
CA ALA A 35 13.72 -8.67 5.26
C ALA A 35 13.85 -7.81 6.52
N ALA A 36 15.08 -7.32 6.80
CA ALA A 36 15.32 -6.37 7.88
C ALA A 36 14.29 -5.23 7.74
N PRO A 37 13.71 -4.75 8.85
CA PRO A 37 12.69 -3.71 8.78
C PRO A 37 13.26 -2.54 7.98
N ALA A 38 12.60 -2.21 6.87
CA ALA A 38 12.99 -1.09 6.03
C ALA A 38 13.07 0.15 6.92
N ARG A 39 14.18 0.93 6.83
CA ARG A 39 14.30 2.19 7.57
C ARG A 39 13.30 3.17 6.99
N THR A 40 12.14 3.27 7.62
CA THR A 40 11.12 4.22 7.23
C THR A 40 11.56 5.65 7.46
N ARG A 41 10.99 6.58 6.71
CA ARG A 41 11.12 8.02 6.88
C ARG A 41 9.77 8.65 7.15
N THR A 42 9.77 9.86 7.68
CA THR A 42 8.56 10.62 7.95
C THR A 42 8.53 11.88 7.10
N ALA A 43 7.36 12.19 6.56
CA ALA A 43 7.07 13.43 5.82
C ALA A 43 5.80 14.08 6.36
N LEU A 44 5.75 15.42 6.35
CA LEU A 44 4.61 16.21 6.79
C LEU A 44 4.11 17.06 5.62
N PHE A 45 2.80 17.01 5.36
CA PHE A 45 2.15 17.78 4.30
C PHE A 45 1.02 18.64 4.86
N ASN A 46 1.04 19.94 4.56
CA ASN A 46 -0.08 20.83 4.83
C ASN A 46 -1.10 20.73 3.69
N MET A 47 -2.37 20.60 4.06
CA MET A 47 -3.46 20.21 3.17
C MET A 47 -4.64 21.16 3.27
N TYR A 48 -5.48 21.19 2.23
CA TYR A 48 -6.83 21.77 2.31
C TYR A 48 -7.75 20.91 3.18
N CYS A 49 -7.70 19.57 2.99
CA CYS A 49 -8.48 18.62 3.76
C CYS A 49 -7.60 17.41 4.08
N TYR A 50 -7.30 17.20 5.35
CA TYR A 50 -6.44 16.11 5.79
C TYR A 50 -7.10 14.73 5.58
N TRP A 51 -8.41 14.62 5.59
CA TRP A 51 -9.09 13.33 5.31
C TRP A 51 -8.86 12.90 3.86
N THR A 52 -8.98 13.84 2.91
CA THR A 52 -8.63 13.60 1.51
C THR A 52 -7.15 13.30 1.36
N GLY A 53 -6.30 14.07 2.05
CA GLY A 53 -4.85 13.87 2.04
C GLY A 53 -4.45 12.49 2.55
N GLU A 54 -4.99 12.07 3.70
CA GLU A 54 -4.75 10.75 4.28
C GLU A 54 -5.17 9.62 3.33
N ALA A 55 -6.38 9.72 2.77
CA ALA A 55 -6.88 8.74 1.80
C ALA A 55 -6.03 8.69 0.52
N THR A 56 -5.58 9.84 0.03
CA THR A 56 -4.73 9.94 -1.17
C THR A 56 -3.36 9.30 -0.93
N LEU A 57 -2.73 9.63 0.18
CA LEU A 57 -1.41 9.11 0.54
C LEU A 57 -1.44 7.62 0.82
N GLY A 58 -2.53 7.10 1.38
CA GLY A 58 -2.73 5.68 1.59
C GLY A 58 -2.75 4.83 0.30
N ARG A 59 -2.90 5.45 -0.88
CA ARG A 59 -2.79 4.79 -2.19
C ARG A 59 -1.39 4.84 -2.80
N VAL A 60 -0.47 5.57 -2.18
CA VAL A 60 0.90 5.67 -2.69
C VAL A 60 1.68 4.44 -2.23
N PRO A 61 2.21 3.62 -3.17
CA PRO A 61 3.03 2.47 -2.82
C PRO A 61 4.22 2.89 -1.93
N GLY A 62 4.48 2.12 -0.89
CA GLY A 62 5.55 2.42 0.07
C GLY A 62 5.12 3.27 1.26
N VAL A 63 3.92 3.83 1.28
CA VAL A 63 3.35 4.44 2.49
C VAL A 63 2.97 3.33 3.47
N VAL A 64 3.48 3.41 4.70
CA VAL A 64 3.29 2.38 5.73
C VAL A 64 2.43 2.85 6.90
N LYS A 65 2.36 4.19 7.11
CA LYS A 65 1.53 4.80 8.15
C LYS A 65 1.10 6.20 7.78
N THR A 66 -0.11 6.59 8.21
CA THR A 66 -0.60 7.97 8.07
C THR A 66 -1.22 8.43 9.39
N ARG A 67 -1.03 9.72 9.72
CA ARG A 67 -1.70 10.38 10.83
C ARG A 67 -2.18 11.76 10.38
N ILE A 68 -3.33 12.19 10.87
CA ILE A 68 -3.82 13.54 10.65
C ILE A 68 -3.59 14.42 11.88
N GLY A 69 -3.43 15.71 11.65
CA GLY A 69 -3.19 16.66 12.73
C GLY A 69 -3.45 18.12 12.31
N GLU A 70 -3.18 19.01 13.24
CA GLU A 70 -3.40 20.46 13.09
C GLU A 70 -2.15 21.23 13.45
N LEU A 71 -1.74 22.15 12.56
CA LEU A 71 -0.69 23.12 12.76
C LEU A 71 -0.93 24.33 11.86
N SER A 72 -1.59 25.38 12.36
CA SER A 72 -1.99 26.53 11.53
C SER A 72 -2.68 26.10 10.21
N GLY A 73 -3.44 25.02 10.27
CA GLY A 73 -4.09 24.33 9.16
C GLY A 73 -4.02 22.82 9.29
N GLU A 74 -4.62 22.15 8.34
CA GLU A 74 -4.73 20.70 8.31
C GLU A 74 -3.43 20.04 7.82
N VAL A 75 -2.96 19.01 8.51
CA VAL A 75 -1.69 18.34 8.23
C VAL A 75 -1.88 16.83 8.17
N VAL A 76 -1.17 16.19 7.23
CA VAL A 76 -0.99 14.74 7.21
C VAL A 76 0.49 14.42 7.42
N GLU A 77 0.75 13.58 8.41
CA GLU A 77 2.05 12.93 8.59
C GLU A 77 2.03 11.57 7.92
N VAL A 78 3.09 11.25 7.23
CA VAL A 78 3.27 9.98 6.52
C VAL A 78 4.56 9.34 6.96
N GLU A 79 4.51 8.08 7.35
CA GLU A 79 5.67 7.20 7.44
C GLU A 79 5.73 6.37 6.15
N TYR A 80 6.90 6.30 5.51
CA TYR A 80 7.05 5.66 4.21
C TYR A 80 8.40 4.95 4.06
N ASP A 81 8.42 3.94 3.19
CA ASP A 81 9.62 3.24 2.74
C ASP A 81 10.31 4.03 1.62
N PRO A 82 11.50 4.63 1.85
CA PRO A 82 12.20 5.42 0.86
C PRO A 82 12.74 4.61 -0.33
N ALA A 83 12.73 3.28 -0.27
CA ALA A 83 13.05 2.42 -1.40
C ALA A 83 11.89 2.34 -2.41
N GLN A 84 10.65 2.62 -1.99
CA GLN A 84 9.46 2.50 -2.83
C GLN A 84 8.89 3.86 -3.24
N THR A 85 8.96 4.86 -2.36
CA THR A 85 8.40 6.19 -2.62
C THR A 85 9.29 7.31 -2.08
N ASP A 86 8.94 8.54 -2.41
CA ASP A 86 9.64 9.76 -1.99
C ASP A 86 8.66 10.93 -1.82
N VAL A 87 9.14 12.03 -1.25
CA VAL A 87 8.37 13.28 -1.05
C VAL A 87 7.77 13.79 -2.35
N GLY A 88 8.48 13.69 -3.47
CA GLY A 88 8.01 14.17 -4.77
C GLY A 88 6.80 13.39 -5.28
N LYS A 89 6.83 12.06 -5.21
CA LYS A 89 5.70 11.20 -5.62
C LYS A 89 4.47 11.46 -4.76
N MET A 90 4.66 11.59 -3.45
CA MET A 90 3.58 11.90 -2.50
C MET A 90 2.98 13.27 -2.76
N ALA A 91 3.79 14.31 -2.90
CA ALA A 91 3.33 15.66 -3.23
C ALA A 91 2.61 15.69 -4.60
N ALA A 92 3.12 14.98 -5.60
CA ALA A 92 2.45 14.87 -6.91
C ALA A 92 1.07 14.20 -6.81
N ALA A 93 0.92 13.18 -5.96
CA ALA A 93 -0.37 12.56 -5.70
C ALA A 93 -1.35 13.56 -5.06
N LEU A 94 -0.91 14.29 -4.05
CA LEU A 94 -1.71 15.33 -3.37
C LEU A 94 -2.08 16.49 -4.29
N LYS A 95 -1.16 16.95 -5.13
CA LYS A 95 -1.42 17.99 -6.13
C LYS A 95 -2.51 17.59 -7.14
N ARG A 96 -2.48 16.34 -7.61
CA ARG A 96 -3.53 15.83 -8.51
C ARG A 96 -4.93 15.83 -7.87
N GLN A 97 -5.02 15.73 -6.55
CA GLN A 97 -6.28 15.85 -5.80
C GLN A 97 -6.66 17.30 -5.46
N GLY A 98 -5.82 18.28 -5.82
CA GLY A 98 -6.07 19.69 -5.57
C GLY A 98 -5.95 20.12 -4.11
N GLY A 99 -5.42 19.28 -3.23
CA GLY A 99 -5.40 19.52 -1.78
C GLY A 99 -4.05 19.89 -1.18
N PHE A 100 -2.97 19.92 -1.96
CA PHE A 100 -1.62 20.20 -1.49
C PHE A 100 -1.36 21.70 -1.32
N TYR A 101 -0.88 22.11 -0.13
CA TYR A 101 -0.41 23.48 0.12
C TYR A 101 1.09 23.58 0.28
N ALA A 102 1.69 22.72 1.12
CA ALA A 102 3.11 22.75 1.36
C ALA A 102 3.61 21.42 1.95
N PHE A 103 4.89 21.14 1.73
CA PHE A 103 5.67 20.22 2.52
C PHE A 103 6.21 20.93 3.75
N LEU A 104 6.03 20.35 4.94
CA LEU A 104 6.46 20.95 6.20
C LEU A 104 7.77 20.34 6.66
N ALA A 105 8.81 21.15 6.73
CA ALA A 105 10.13 20.75 7.19
C ALA A 105 10.30 21.13 8.69
N ASP A 106 10.31 20.12 9.55
CA ASP A 106 10.50 20.26 11.01
C ASP A 106 11.97 20.14 11.44
N ASN A 107 12.85 19.90 10.49
CA ASN A 107 14.29 19.81 10.73
C ASN A 107 15.09 20.01 9.41
N PRO A 108 16.42 20.25 9.48
CA PRO A 108 17.25 20.48 8.29
C PRO A 108 17.29 19.28 7.32
N ILE A 109 17.17 18.04 7.81
CA ILE A 109 17.17 16.82 6.96
C ILE A 109 15.90 16.78 6.13
N ALA A 110 14.73 17.01 6.74
CA ALA A 110 13.46 17.12 6.05
C ALA A 110 13.48 18.25 5.00
N LYS A 111 14.03 19.43 5.35
CA LYS A 111 14.20 20.53 4.41
C LYS A 111 15.06 20.15 3.21
N ALA A 112 16.20 19.51 3.45
CA ALA A 112 17.08 19.05 2.37
C ALA A 112 16.43 17.99 1.51
N GLU A 113 15.61 17.13 2.08
CA GLU A 113 14.83 16.13 1.33
C GLU A 113 13.75 16.80 0.48
N GLY A 114 12.98 17.73 1.04
CA GLY A 114 11.99 18.50 0.28
C GLY A 114 12.59 19.19 -0.95
N LYS A 115 13.74 19.82 -0.80
CA LYS A 115 14.47 20.53 -1.89
C LYS A 115 14.90 19.64 -3.06
N ARG A 116 14.95 18.33 -2.89
CA ARG A 116 15.26 17.40 -3.98
C ARG A 116 14.10 17.25 -4.97
N TYR A 117 12.89 17.54 -4.55
CA TYR A 117 11.67 17.18 -5.27
C TYR A 117 10.69 18.34 -5.46
N LEU A 118 10.81 19.40 -4.67
CA LEU A 118 9.85 20.50 -4.58
C LEU A 118 10.54 21.84 -4.76
N ALA A 119 9.80 22.82 -5.28
CA ALA A 119 10.25 24.20 -5.32
C ALA A 119 10.34 24.80 -3.90
N ASP A 120 11.21 25.76 -3.68
CA ASP A 120 11.38 26.42 -2.37
C ASP A 120 10.06 27.03 -1.85
N SER A 121 9.21 27.53 -2.74
CA SER A 121 7.88 28.08 -2.41
C SER A 121 6.88 27.01 -1.89
N GLU A 122 7.16 25.75 -2.12
CA GLU A 122 6.35 24.62 -1.68
C GLU A 122 6.84 24.00 -0.37
N ILE A 123 7.94 24.52 0.18
CA ILE A 123 8.54 24.05 1.42
C ILE A 123 8.35 25.12 2.50
N LYS A 124 7.74 24.73 3.62
CA LYS A 124 7.54 25.60 4.77
C LYS A 124 8.25 25.02 6.00
N GLU A 125 9.16 25.77 6.56
CA GLU A 125 9.79 25.39 7.82
C GLU A 125 8.84 25.59 9.00
N ILE A 126 8.85 24.65 9.94
CA ILE A 126 8.02 24.68 11.14
C ILE A 126 8.91 24.47 12.38
N GLU A 127 8.60 25.22 13.44
CA GLU A 127 9.34 25.15 14.71
C GLU A 127 8.74 24.14 15.70
N ARG A 128 7.47 23.77 15.50
CA ARG A 128 6.75 22.84 16.36
C ARG A 128 6.03 21.77 15.55
N ARG A 129 5.88 20.60 16.14
CA ARG A 129 5.13 19.50 15.55
C ARG A 129 3.62 19.74 15.58
N PRO A 130 2.86 19.20 14.62
CA PRO A 130 1.41 19.20 14.66
C PRO A 130 0.85 18.50 15.90
N ARG A 131 -0.33 18.96 16.35
CA ARG A 131 -1.15 18.21 17.31
C ARG A 131 -1.91 17.14 16.53
N PHE A 132 -1.56 15.88 16.72
CA PHE A 132 -2.23 14.78 16.05
C PHE A 132 -3.58 14.47 16.68
N ILE A 133 -4.54 14.11 15.84
CA ILE A 133 -5.89 13.75 16.20
C ILE A 133 -6.21 12.35 15.67
N GLU A 134 -7.42 11.87 15.93
CA GLU A 134 -7.84 10.55 15.50
C GLU A 134 -7.87 10.42 13.97
N SER A 135 -7.29 9.37 13.45
CA SER A 135 -7.03 9.08 12.04
C SER A 135 -8.05 8.10 11.45
N LYS A 136 -7.99 7.86 10.14
CA LYS A 136 -8.86 6.92 9.42
C LYS A 136 -10.35 7.28 9.51
N TYR A 137 -10.64 8.58 9.42
CA TYR A 137 -12.01 9.12 9.54
C TYR A 137 -12.98 8.47 8.54
N ASN A 138 -12.60 8.36 7.26
CA ASN A 138 -13.48 7.81 6.23
C ASN A 138 -13.87 6.36 6.51
N LEU A 139 -12.91 5.53 6.95
CA LEU A 139 -13.17 4.15 7.33
C LEU A 139 -14.14 4.07 8.51
N ARG A 140 -13.90 4.85 9.57
CA ARG A 140 -14.71 4.80 10.80
C ARG A 140 -16.13 5.31 10.62
N THR A 141 -16.32 6.32 9.79
CA THR A 141 -17.65 6.91 9.57
C THR A 141 -18.47 6.11 8.57
N SER A 142 -17.88 5.62 7.49
CA SER A 142 -18.59 4.91 6.43
C SER A 142 -18.67 3.40 6.67
N HIS A 143 -17.69 2.82 7.37
CA HIS A 143 -17.58 1.38 7.61
C HIS A 143 -17.18 1.06 9.05
N PRO A 144 -18.05 1.41 10.04
CA PRO A 144 -17.76 1.16 11.46
C PRO A 144 -17.60 -0.32 11.80
N ASP A 145 -18.19 -1.22 11.03
CA ASP A 145 -18.02 -2.66 11.11
C ASP A 145 -16.59 -3.11 10.79
N LEU A 146 -15.99 -2.56 9.74
CA LEU A 146 -14.58 -2.78 9.39
C LEU A 146 -13.64 -2.11 10.41
N ALA A 147 -13.96 -0.89 10.83
CA ALA A 147 -13.16 -0.16 11.81
C ALA A 147 -13.15 -0.84 13.21
N ALA A 148 -14.12 -1.70 13.50
CA ALA A 148 -14.18 -2.49 14.73
C ALA A 148 -13.27 -3.75 14.71
N LEU A 149 -12.62 -4.03 13.57
CA LEU A 149 -11.63 -5.10 13.48
C LEU A 149 -10.28 -4.63 14.06
N ASP A 150 -9.49 -5.59 14.54
CA ASP A 150 -8.08 -5.38 14.86
C ASP A 150 -7.27 -5.35 13.57
N LEU A 151 -7.15 -4.16 12.98
CA LEU A 151 -6.48 -3.93 11.70
C LEU A 151 -5.03 -3.52 11.93
N SER A 152 -4.11 -4.09 11.14
CA SER A 152 -2.78 -3.50 11.02
C SER A 152 -2.86 -2.09 10.42
N GLU A 153 -1.84 -1.26 10.62
CA GLU A 153 -1.80 0.10 10.06
C GLU A 153 -1.97 0.10 8.54
N GLN A 154 -1.32 -0.84 7.84
CA GLN A 154 -1.44 -0.97 6.38
C GLN A 154 -2.84 -1.38 5.93
N GLN A 155 -3.51 -2.29 6.65
CA GLN A 155 -4.90 -2.63 6.38
C GLN A 155 -5.83 -1.43 6.58
N ALA A 156 -5.64 -0.71 7.70
CA ALA A 156 -6.44 0.47 8.01
C ALA A 156 -6.26 1.59 6.96
N ILE A 157 -5.03 1.83 6.48
CA ILE A 157 -4.73 2.80 5.41
C ILE A 157 -5.43 2.39 4.10
N ALA A 158 -5.29 1.14 3.69
CA ALA A 158 -5.87 0.64 2.44
C ALA A 158 -7.41 0.74 2.48
N LEU A 159 -8.03 0.33 3.59
CA LEU A 159 -9.47 0.40 3.77
C LEU A 159 -9.98 1.84 3.90
N ASN A 160 -9.24 2.74 4.57
CA ASN A 160 -9.59 4.16 4.65
C ASN A 160 -9.56 4.83 3.27
N SER A 161 -8.54 4.52 2.47
CA SER A 161 -8.43 5.01 1.09
C SER A 161 -9.56 4.49 0.21
N TRP A 162 -9.87 3.21 0.31
CA TRP A 162 -10.98 2.59 -0.39
C TRP A 162 -12.32 3.22 0.02
N SER A 163 -12.54 3.41 1.32
CA SER A 163 -13.75 4.04 1.86
C SER A 163 -14.00 5.44 1.31
N TYR A 164 -12.94 6.19 1.00
CA TYR A 164 -13.02 7.54 0.43
C TYR A 164 -13.24 7.52 -1.09
N PHE A 165 -12.47 6.72 -1.82
CA PHE A 165 -12.46 6.74 -3.28
C PHE A 165 -13.47 5.77 -3.92
N GLY A 166 -13.97 4.80 -3.16
CA GLY A 166 -14.83 3.74 -3.70
C GLY A 166 -14.08 2.70 -4.54
N GLY A 167 -14.84 1.94 -5.31
CA GLY A 167 -14.36 0.83 -6.14
C GLY A 167 -14.42 -0.52 -5.41
N PRO A 168 -13.79 -1.58 -5.94
CA PRO A 168 -13.74 -2.87 -5.28
C PRO A 168 -12.95 -2.79 -3.97
N MET A 169 -13.50 -3.36 -2.90
CA MET A 169 -12.80 -3.43 -1.62
C MET A 169 -11.48 -4.21 -1.77
N PRO A 170 -10.36 -3.69 -1.27
CA PRO A 170 -9.09 -4.38 -1.34
C PRO A 170 -9.13 -5.68 -0.50
N ASP A 171 -8.52 -6.75 -1.03
CA ASP A 171 -8.42 -8.04 -0.34
C ASP A 171 -7.25 -8.04 0.66
N VAL A 172 -7.40 -7.26 1.72
CA VAL A 172 -6.35 -7.07 2.74
C VAL A 172 -6.67 -7.75 4.07
N LEU A 173 -7.89 -8.26 4.25
CA LEU A 173 -8.31 -8.91 5.49
C LEU A 173 -7.83 -10.35 5.55
N THR A 174 -7.37 -10.78 6.73
CA THR A 174 -7.10 -12.20 7.00
C THR A 174 -8.39 -13.01 7.04
N ALA A 175 -8.29 -14.34 6.95
CA ALA A 175 -9.45 -15.22 7.06
C ALA A 175 -10.18 -15.03 8.40
N GLU A 176 -9.44 -14.89 9.50
CA GLU A 176 -9.99 -14.63 10.83
C GLU A 176 -10.73 -13.29 10.90
N GLN A 177 -10.16 -12.22 10.31
CA GLN A 177 -10.81 -10.93 10.25
C GLN A 177 -12.08 -10.96 9.40
N LYS A 178 -12.11 -11.72 8.29
CA LYS A 178 -13.30 -11.91 7.46
C LYS A 178 -14.41 -12.63 8.23
N GLU A 179 -14.08 -13.68 8.99
CA GLU A 179 -15.04 -14.38 9.86
C GLU A 179 -15.60 -13.44 10.96
N LYS A 180 -14.72 -12.69 11.64
CA LYS A 180 -15.11 -11.72 12.67
C LYS A 180 -16.03 -10.63 12.10
N LEU A 181 -15.74 -10.15 10.89
CA LEU A 181 -16.58 -9.19 10.18
C LEU A 181 -17.98 -9.74 9.91
N GLY A 182 -18.09 -11.01 9.48
CA GLY A 182 -19.38 -11.69 9.33
C GLY A 182 -20.22 -11.65 10.61
N LYS A 183 -19.62 -12.04 11.73
CA LYS A 183 -20.29 -12.01 13.05
C LYS A 183 -20.70 -10.59 13.49
N ILE A 184 -19.90 -9.57 13.16
CA ILE A 184 -20.25 -8.17 13.45
C ILE A 184 -21.48 -7.75 12.62
N LYS A 185 -21.49 -8.05 11.31
CA LYS A 185 -22.61 -7.73 10.42
C LYS A 185 -23.92 -8.41 10.84
N GLU A 186 -23.87 -9.68 11.20
CA GLU A 186 -25.04 -10.42 11.74
C GLU A 186 -25.61 -9.74 12.99
N ARG A 187 -24.75 -9.34 13.94
CA ARG A 187 -25.19 -8.64 15.16
C ARG A 187 -25.82 -7.28 14.86
N LEU A 188 -25.28 -6.55 13.88
CA LEU A 188 -25.82 -5.26 13.48
C LEU A 188 -27.19 -5.41 12.79
N ALA A 189 -27.34 -6.41 11.93
CA ALA A 189 -28.60 -6.73 11.27
C ALA A 189 -29.68 -7.12 12.29
N ALA A 190 -29.35 -7.94 13.28
CA ALA A 190 -30.26 -8.34 14.34
C ALA A 190 -30.74 -7.15 15.21
N LYS A 191 -29.90 -6.15 15.44
CA LYS A 191 -30.25 -4.91 16.16
C LYS A 191 -31.07 -3.93 15.33
N GLY A 192 -30.87 -3.89 14.00
CA GLY A 192 -31.57 -2.98 13.09
C GLY A 192 -32.98 -3.45 12.72
N GLY A 193 -33.28 -4.76 12.80
CA GLY A 193 -34.59 -5.33 12.51
C GLY A 193 -35.68 -5.10 13.58
N ASN A 194 -35.32 -4.44 14.69
CA ASN A 194 -36.23 -4.17 15.82
C ASN A 194 -36.66 -2.67 15.93
N ARG A 195 -36.60 -1.93 14.81
CA ARG A 195 -37.09 -0.52 14.76
C ARG A 195 -38.21 -0.37 13.77
#